data_5565843622c83a087b7b8a61e78f77cc
#
_entry.id   5565843622c83a087b7b8a61e78f77cc
#
_cell.length_a   1.000
_cell.length_b   1.000
_cell.length_c   1.000
_cell.angle_alpha   90.00
_cell.angle_beta   90.00
_cell.angle_gamma   90.00
#
_symmetry.space_group_name_H-M   'P 1'
#
loop_
_entity.id
_entity.type
_entity.pdbx_description
1 polymer ?
#
loop_
_entity_poly.entity_id
_entity_poly.type
_entity_poly.pdbx_seq_one_letter_code
_entity_poly.pdbx_strand_id
1 'polypeptide(L)'
;MKRTRQIAILTALAGLTVTHAPLAVADVKAIGSSDNAVYYVDTDTLKRTGDVRTFWSIMDYKKTQTTSRGASYLSTRTNMEINCKDQTVLMRQFSMHSGAMAKGDVLDTQGILRDAQAIPPGTPLFNIMRAVC
;
A
#
# COMPACT_ATOMS: atom_id res chain seq x y z
N MET A 1 51.89 -60.09 -0.64
CA MET A 1 51.03 -59.32 0.28
C MET A 1 50.73 -58.02 -0.32
N LYS A 2 49.50 -57.83 -0.88
CA LYS A 2 49.04 -56.58 -1.47
C LYS A 2 48.15 -55.86 -0.44
N ARG A 3 48.61 -54.74 0.09
CA ARG A 3 47.79 -53.87 0.95
C ARG A 3 46.91 -52.98 0.10
N THR A 4 45.63 -53.21 0.10
CA THR A 4 44.62 -52.36 -0.54
C THR A 4 44.34 -51.18 0.40
N ARG A 5 44.69 -49.97 -0.05
CA ARG A 5 44.32 -48.72 0.64
C ARG A 5 42.88 -48.34 0.21
N GLN A 6 41.95 -48.41 1.13
CA GLN A 6 40.61 -47.85 0.95
C GLN A 6 40.68 -46.32 1.13
N ILE A 7 40.32 -45.60 0.11
CA ILE A 7 40.16 -44.16 0.15
C ILE A 7 38.68 -43.89 0.51
N ALA A 8 38.45 -43.37 1.71
CA ALA A 8 37.14 -42.90 2.14
C ALA A 8 36.89 -41.52 1.53
N ILE A 9 35.93 -41.43 0.66
CA ILE A 9 35.44 -40.15 0.08
C ILE A 9 34.38 -39.62 1.06
N LEU A 10 34.74 -38.57 1.79
CA LEU A 10 33.78 -37.77 2.56
C LEU A 10 33.04 -36.80 1.59
N THR A 11 31.81 -37.12 1.27
CA THR A 11 30.89 -36.17 0.62
C THR A 11 30.31 -35.23 1.64
N ALA A 12 30.78 -33.99 1.66
CA ALA A 12 30.19 -32.92 2.45
C ALA A 12 28.94 -32.41 1.72
N LEU A 13 27.75 -32.73 2.25
CA LEU A 13 26.50 -32.08 1.84
C LEU A 13 26.47 -30.66 2.45
N ALA A 14 26.73 -29.66 1.63
CA ALA A 14 26.47 -28.27 1.99
C ALA A 14 24.95 -28.01 1.90
N GLY A 15 24.28 -28.01 3.06
CA GLY A 15 22.87 -27.64 3.15
C GLY A 15 22.70 -26.15 2.87
N LEU A 16 22.05 -25.80 1.75
CA LEU A 16 21.57 -24.44 1.50
C LEU A 16 20.41 -24.15 2.46
N THR A 17 20.67 -23.38 3.50
CA THR A 17 19.61 -22.80 4.34
C THR A 17 19.01 -21.61 3.59
N VAL A 18 17.82 -21.80 3.01
CA VAL A 18 17.03 -20.71 2.45
C VAL A 18 16.48 -19.88 3.62
N THR A 19 17.11 -18.76 3.90
CA THR A 19 16.59 -17.78 4.87
C THR A 19 15.39 -17.08 4.24
N HIS A 20 14.19 -17.43 4.68
CA HIS A 20 12.98 -16.70 4.35
C HIS A 20 13.01 -15.38 5.12
N ALA A 21 13.30 -14.27 4.43
CA ALA A 21 13.09 -12.95 5.00
C ALA A 21 11.58 -12.77 5.23
N PRO A 22 11.13 -12.34 6.43
CA PRO A 22 9.73 -12.02 6.65
C PRO A 22 9.35 -10.90 5.67
N LEU A 23 8.27 -11.11 4.92
CA LEU A 23 7.66 -10.05 4.11
C LEU A 23 7.24 -8.95 5.10
N ALA A 24 7.84 -7.77 4.98
CA ALA A 24 7.43 -6.62 5.76
C ALA A 24 5.95 -6.33 5.43
N VAL A 25 5.08 -6.56 6.40
CA VAL A 25 3.68 -6.14 6.30
C VAL A 25 3.69 -4.63 6.43
N ALA A 26 3.20 -3.93 5.41
CA ALA A 26 3.04 -2.48 5.48
C ALA A 26 2.20 -2.12 6.72
N ASP A 27 2.65 -1.14 7.51
CA ASP A 27 1.91 -0.67 8.69
C ASP A 27 0.76 0.25 8.24
N VAL A 28 -0.38 -0.38 7.92
CA VAL A 28 -1.56 0.27 7.38
C VAL A 28 -2.56 0.50 8.49
N LYS A 29 -2.79 1.77 8.83
CA LYS A 29 -3.67 2.19 9.92
C LYS A 29 -5.04 2.61 9.41
N ALA A 30 -6.11 2.01 9.95
CA ALA A 30 -7.48 2.45 9.71
C ALA A 30 -7.71 3.83 10.36
N ILE A 31 -8.18 4.79 9.57
CA ILE A 31 -8.42 6.18 9.99
C ILE A 31 -9.90 6.46 10.17
N GLY A 32 -10.75 5.75 9.46
CA GLY A 32 -12.19 5.92 9.54
C GLY A 32 -12.93 5.03 8.58
N SER A 33 -14.25 5.09 8.64
CA SER A 33 -15.13 4.33 7.76
C SER A 33 -16.36 5.15 7.38
N SER A 34 -16.95 4.77 6.26
CA SER A 34 -18.28 5.18 5.81
C SER A 34 -19.15 3.95 5.61
N ASP A 35 -20.38 4.13 5.15
CA ASP A 35 -21.27 3.02 4.81
C ASP A 35 -20.69 2.13 3.70
N ASN A 36 -19.88 2.72 2.82
CA ASN A 36 -19.37 2.05 1.61
C ASN A 36 -17.94 1.55 1.71
N ALA A 37 -17.09 2.14 2.57
CA ALA A 37 -15.66 1.83 2.60
C ALA A 37 -15.02 2.08 3.98
N VAL A 38 -13.86 1.46 4.18
CA VAL A 38 -12.92 1.77 5.24
C VAL A 38 -11.71 2.49 4.64
N TYR A 39 -11.23 3.53 5.32
CA TYR A 39 -10.12 4.37 4.87
C TYR A 39 -8.87 4.09 5.70
N TYR A 40 -7.76 3.84 5.01
CA TYR A 40 -6.47 3.51 5.61
C TYR A 40 -5.38 4.47 5.15
N VAL A 41 -4.40 4.69 6.02
CA VAL A 41 -3.13 5.34 5.71
C VAL A 41 -2.00 4.35 5.91
N ASP A 42 -1.14 4.23 4.91
CA ASP A 42 0.12 3.48 4.98
C ASP A 42 1.16 4.36 5.67
N THR A 43 1.34 4.13 6.98
CA THR A 43 2.19 4.96 7.83
C THR A 43 3.67 4.81 7.52
N ASP A 44 4.09 3.69 6.94
CA ASP A 44 5.48 3.46 6.52
C ASP A 44 5.86 4.37 5.34
N THR A 45 4.88 4.78 4.56
CA THR A 45 5.09 5.68 3.41
C THR A 45 4.99 7.16 3.76
N LEU A 46 4.60 7.50 4.99
CA LEU A 46 4.38 8.88 5.42
C LEU A 46 5.67 9.68 5.48
N LYS A 47 5.80 10.66 4.61
CA LYS A 47 6.89 11.64 4.58
C LYS A 47 6.39 13.00 5.04
N ARG A 48 7.22 13.68 5.84
CA ARG A 48 6.94 15.01 6.37
C ARG A 48 8.00 16.00 5.85
N THR A 49 7.56 17.02 5.14
CA THR A 49 8.43 18.07 4.63
C THR A 49 7.76 19.43 4.89
N GLY A 50 8.20 20.13 5.94
CA GLY A 50 7.53 21.34 6.39
C GLY A 50 6.05 21.08 6.71
N ASP A 51 5.16 21.86 6.10
CA ASP A 51 3.71 21.71 6.25
C ASP A 51 3.12 20.62 5.35
N VAL A 52 3.93 19.96 4.51
CA VAL A 52 3.48 18.96 3.54
C VAL A 52 3.63 17.54 4.08
N ARG A 53 2.63 16.72 3.83
CA ARG A 53 2.58 15.28 4.10
C ARG A 53 2.34 14.53 2.81
N THR A 54 3.24 13.61 2.46
CA THR A 54 3.08 12.72 1.31
C THR A 54 3.00 11.28 1.79
N PHE A 55 1.99 10.54 1.35
CA PHE A 55 1.75 9.16 1.80
C PHE A 55 0.87 8.41 0.80
N TRP A 56 0.78 7.09 0.98
CA TRP A 56 -0.21 6.27 0.31
C TRP A 56 -1.41 6.02 1.22
N SER A 57 -2.60 6.11 0.65
CA SER A 57 -3.87 5.76 1.29
C SER A 57 -4.53 4.61 0.54
N ILE A 58 -5.34 3.82 1.25
CA ILE A 58 -6.17 2.77 0.68
C ILE A 58 -7.62 3.06 1.07
N MET A 59 -8.51 2.96 0.09
CA MET A 59 -9.94 2.89 0.30
C MET A 59 -10.38 1.46 0.00
N ASP A 60 -10.84 0.77 1.04
CA ASP A 60 -11.25 -0.62 0.98
C ASP A 60 -12.77 -0.69 1.01
N TYR A 61 -13.38 -1.11 -0.10
CA TYR A 61 -14.82 -1.10 -0.26
C TYR A 61 -15.47 -2.29 0.41
N LYS A 62 -16.57 -2.07 1.12
CA LYS A 62 -17.35 -3.13 1.78
C LYS A 62 -18.13 -4.01 0.80
N LYS A 63 -18.33 -3.52 -0.42
CA LYS A 63 -18.98 -4.23 -1.53
C LYS A 63 -18.18 -4.02 -2.80
N THR A 64 -18.18 -5.02 -3.65
CA THR A 64 -17.57 -4.93 -4.99
C THR A 64 -18.10 -3.74 -5.76
N GLN A 65 -17.21 -2.96 -6.31
CA GLN A 65 -17.47 -1.85 -7.23
C GLN A 65 -17.27 -2.31 -8.66
N THR A 66 -17.83 -1.58 -9.61
CA THR A 66 -17.67 -1.88 -11.04
C THR A 66 -17.21 -0.64 -11.78
N THR A 67 -16.19 -0.76 -12.60
CA THR A 67 -15.71 0.31 -13.48
C THR A 67 -16.70 0.54 -14.64
N SER A 68 -16.57 1.66 -15.33
CA SER A 68 -17.35 1.94 -16.54
C SER A 68 -17.14 0.92 -17.67
N ARG A 69 -16.03 0.15 -17.62
CA ARG A 69 -15.71 -0.94 -18.56
C ARG A 69 -16.16 -2.31 -18.07
N GLY A 70 -16.87 -2.39 -16.93
CA GLY A 70 -17.40 -3.64 -16.39
C GLY A 70 -16.42 -4.46 -15.54
N ALA A 71 -15.21 -3.97 -15.28
CA ALA A 71 -14.28 -4.66 -14.40
C ALA A 71 -14.64 -4.46 -12.93
N SER A 72 -14.60 -5.51 -12.13
CA SER A 72 -14.91 -5.47 -10.70
C SER A 72 -13.68 -5.19 -9.86
N TYR A 73 -13.80 -4.29 -8.87
CA TYR A 73 -12.74 -3.95 -7.93
C TYR A 73 -13.24 -3.85 -6.49
N LEU A 74 -12.35 -4.07 -5.53
CA LEU A 74 -12.66 -4.02 -4.09
C LEU A 74 -11.88 -2.95 -3.35
N SER A 75 -10.80 -2.42 -3.92
CA SER A 75 -10.03 -1.35 -3.27
C SER A 75 -9.39 -0.41 -4.27
N THR A 76 -9.06 0.77 -3.79
CA THR A 76 -8.23 1.74 -4.50
C THR A 76 -7.04 2.15 -3.65
N ARG A 77 -5.92 2.48 -4.29
CA ARG A 77 -4.72 3.00 -3.65
C ARG A 77 -4.38 4.35 -4.26
N THR A 78 -4.17 5.34 -3.43
CA THR A 78 -3.93 6.72 -3.87
C THR A 78 -2.68 7.29 -3.20
N ASN A 79 -1.74 7.84 -3.98
CA ASN A 79 -0.68 8.67 -3.46
C ASN A 79 -1.20 10.09 -3.27
N MET A 80 -1.18 10.56 -2.03
CA MET A 80 -1.70 11.87 -1.63
C MET A 80 -0.59 12.76 -1.12
N GLU A 81 -0.73 14.05 -1.42
CA GLU A 81 0.03 15.11 -0.81
C GLU A 81 -0.94 16.08 -0.12
N ILE A 82 -0.81 16.25 1.20
CA ILE A 82 -1.63 17.15 2.00
C ILE A 82 -0.76 18.30 2.49
N ASN A 83 -1.21 19.53 2.25
CA ASN A 83 -0.68 20.71 2.92
C ASN A 83 -1.50 20.97 4.19
N CYS A 84 -0.87 20.75 5.35
CA CYS A 84 -1.52 20.88 6.65
C CYS A 84 -1.91 22.34 7.00
N LYS A 85 -1.12 23.31 6.53
CA LYS A 85 -1.38 24.72 6.78
C LYS A 85 -2.56 25.21 5.96
N ASP A 86 -2.58 24.89 4.67
CA ASP A 86 -3.58 25.37 3.73
C ASP A 86 -4.83 24.48 3.69
N GLN A 87 -4.76 23.32 4.35
CA GLN A 87 -5.81 22.29 4.37
C GLN A 87 -6.25 21.90 2.95
N THR A 88 -5.26 21.60 2.11
CA THR A 88 -5.47 21.19 0.72
C THR A 88 -4.88 19.80 0.47
N VAL A 89 -5.40 19.11 -0.53
CA VAL A 89 -4.92 17.82 -1.02
C VAL A 89 -4.61 17.87 -2.50
N LEU A 90 -3.51 17.23 -2.87
CA LEU A 90 -3.15 16.91 -4.24
C LEU A 90 -3.05 15.38 -4.35
N MET A 91 -3.83 14.78 -5.25
CA MET A 91 -3.73 13.35 -5.56
C MET A 91 -2.75 13.17 -6.70
N ARG A 92 -1.67 12.42 -6.53
CA ARG A 92 -0.59 12.26 -7.50
C ARG A 92 -0.74 11.03 -8.37
N GLN A 93 -1.19 9.94 -7.79
CA GLN A 93 -1.36 8.67 -8.46
C GLN A 93 -2.52 7.90 -7.84
N PHE A 94 -3.23 7.18 -8.67
CA PHE A 94 -4.38 6.38 -8.29
C PHE A 94 -4.32 5.02 -8.97
N SER A 95 -4.70 3.95 -8.28
CA SER A 95 -4.85 2.62 -8.86
C SER A 95 -6.06 1.91 -8.29
N MET A 96 -6.72 1.10 -9.14
CA MET A 96 -7.83 0.21 -8.78
C MET A 96 -7.33 -1.22 -8.68
N HIS A 97 -7.77 -1.95 -7.67
CA HIS A 97 -7.34 -3.31 -7.39
C HIS A 97 -8.53 -4.27 -7.31
N SER A 98 -8.40 -5.46 -7.90
CA SER A 98 -9.45 -6.48 -7.89
C SER A 98 -9.74 -7.03 -6.51
N GLY A 99 -8.76 -7.05 -5.62
CA GLY A 99 -8.86 -7.52 -4.25
C GLY A 99 -8.96 -6.39 -3.22
N ALA A 100 -9.26 -6.77 -1.99
CA ALA A 100 -9.25 -5.90 -0.83
C ALA A 100 -7.82 -5.43 -0.48
N MET A 101 -7.70 -4.31 0.24
CA MET A 101 -6.43 -3.79 0.78
C MET A 101 -5.33 -3.61 -0.28
N ALA A 102 -5.69 -3.11 -1.46
CA ALA A 102 -4.80 -2.91 -2.61
C ALA A 102 -4.09 -4.19 -3.09
N LYS A 103 -4.73 -5.33 -2.93
CA LYS A 103 -4.25 -6.64 -3.39
C LYS A 103 -4.93 -7.06 -4.71
N GLY A 104 -4.46 -8.17 -5.27
CA GLY A 104 -4.96 -8.70 -6.53
C GLY A 104 -4.43 -7.94 -7.74
N ASP A 105 -5.14 -8.06 -8.86
CA ASP A 105 -4.74 -7.44 -10.12
C ASP A 105 -4.95 -5.93 -10.08
N VAL A 106 -4.01 -5.19 -10.66
CA VAL A 106 -4.16 -3.76 -10.92
C VAL A 106 -4.99 -3.59 -12.19
N LEU A 107 -6.21 -3.10 -12.05
CA LEU A 107 -7.17 -2.97 -13.17
C LEU A 107 -7.01 -1.66 -13.94
N ASP A 108 -6.60 -0.61 -13.24
CA ASP A 108 -6.38 0.71 -13.83
C ASP A 108 -5.37 1.49 -12.97
N THR A 109 -4.56 2.31 -13.64
CA THR A 109 -3.61 3.21 -12.98
C THR A 109 -3.68 4.56 -13.69
N GLN A 110 -3.92 5.60 -12.92
CA GLN A 110 -3.98 6.96 -13.43
C GLN A 110 -2.98 7.85 -12.69
N GLY A 111 -2.18 8.59 -13.44
CA GLY A 111 -1.48 9.76 -12.92
C GLY A 111 -2.51 10.88 -12.78
N ILE A 112 -2.65 11.43 -11.60
CA ILE A 112 -3.65 12.44 -11.35
C ILE A 112 -2.99 13.71 -10.85
N LEU A 113 -3.44 14.77 -11.32
CA LEU A 113 -3.87 16.06 -10.83
C LEU A 113 -2.94 17.22 -11.00
N ARG A 114 -3.65 18.21 -11.36
CA ARG A 114 -3.11 19.49 -11.79
C ARG A 114 -3.17 20.52 -10.67
N ASP A 115 -4.18 20.45 -9.81
CA ASP A 115 -4.43 21.49 -8.82
C ASP A 115 -4.79 20.91 -7.45
N ALA A 116 -4.28 21.53 -6.40
CA ALA A 116 -4.64 21.19 -5.03
C ALA A 116 -6.09 21.60 -4.75
N GLN A 117 -6.82 20.70 -4.10
CA GLN A 117 -8.22 20.88 -3.73
C GLN A 117 -8.35 21.15 -2.23
N ALA A 118 -9.26 22.04 -1.84
CA ALA A 118 -9.59 22.24 -0.43
C ALA A 118 -10.19 20.95 0.18
N ILE A 119 -9.85 20.66 1.42
CA ILE A 119 -10.37 19.50 2.16
C ILE A 119 -11.58 19.95 2.97
N PRO A 120 -12.81 19.53 2.60
CA PRO A 120 -14.00 19.95 3.35
C PRO A 120 -14.04 19.32 4.75
N PRO A 121 -14.38 20.09 5.79
CA PRO A 121 -14.63 19.55 7.12
C PRO A 121 -15.72 18.46 7.12
N GLY A 122 -15.58 17.48 8.03
CA GLY A 122 -16.56 16.39 8.20
C GLY A 122 -16.50 15.29 7.15
N THR A 123 -15.52 15.32 6.25
CA THR A 123 -15.32 14.27 5.23
C THR A 123 -14.31 13.22 5.72
N PRO A 124 -14.31 12.00 5.15
CA PRO A 124 -13.26 11.03 5.40
C PRO A 124 -11.84 11.56 5.11
N LEU A 125 -11.69 12.36 4.08
CA LEU A 125 -10.42 13.01 3.74
C LEU A 125 -9.95 14.00 4.83
N PHE A 126 -10.88 14.70 5.48
CA PHE A 126 -10.58 15.57 6.62
C PHE A 126 -10.05 14.74 7.81
N ASN A 127 -10.61 13.56 8.07
CA ASN A 127 -10.11 12.65 9.10
C ASN A 127 -8.70 12.14 8.77
N ILE A 128 -8.43 11.83 7.51
CA ILE A 128 -7.08 11.47 7.04
C ILE A 128 -6.11 12.63 7.30
N MET A 129 -6.47 13.84 6.91
CA MET A 129 -5.64 15.03 7.16
C MET A 129 -5.31 15.18 8.65
N ARG A 130 -6.30 15.07 9.53
CA ARG A 130 -6.09 15.16 10.99
C ARG A 130 -5.17 14.07 11.52
N ALA A 131 -5.18 12.88 10.91
CA ALA A 131 -4.34 11.77 11.34
C ALA A 131 -2.87 11.94 10.92
N VAL A 132 -2.59 12.59 9.78
CA VAL A 132 -1.23 12.74 9.25
C VAL A 132 -0.59 14.09 9.59
N CYS A 133 -1.39 15.11 9.84
CA CYS A 133 -0.93 16.43 10.24
C CYS A 133 -0.72 16.54 11.75
#